data_7e9b6b5bfecfafca0da7b48a31089e5a
#
_entry.id   7e9b6b5bfecfafca0da7b48a31089e5a
#
_cell.length_a   1.000
_cell.length_b   1.000
_cell.length_c   1.000
_cell.angle_alpha   90.00
_cell.angle_beta   90.00
_cell.angle_gamma   90.00
#
_symmetry.space_group_name_H-M   'P 1'
#
loop_
_entity.id
_entity.type
_entity.pdbx_description
1 polymer ?
#
loop_
_entity_poly.entity_id
_entity_poly.type
_entity_poly.pdbx_seq_one_letter_code
_entity_poly.pdbx_strand_id
1 'polypeptide(L)'
;EIAKTAGTGVIKENKGLFWFLTFGLGIFGSLLYILPNVITLGPPGIKNNGIFFNSVTNRGFLGWFVFIFLVTFYVLLYFFPDYIVNWTYIVDPISESLSGNLASQWFLYGFLYCVVMTVMAIRMYIKYRNNKYQILRTTSVWFFQIVFAFLIPEILVRFEKPWYDFKNAFPLDYDFFFSWNLNSLISSGGFGLFILVWGIVLTLVIVPVMVYFFGKRWYCSWVCGCGGLAETLGDPFRHLSNKSIGAWKLERWLVHGVLAFSLIMTGFTLYSYFSGAQIVLGVKTQTIQNIYGFLIGSIFAGVIG
;
A
#
# COMPACT_ATOMS: atom_id res chain seq x y z
N GLU A 1 4.89 -18.59 -11.07
CA GLU A 1 4.86 -18.66 -12.55
C GLU A 1 4.48 -20.04 -13.07
N ILE A 2 5.14 -21.13 -12.61
CA ILE A 2 4.85 -22.50 -13.07
C ILE A 2 3.39 -22.88 -12.83
N ALA A 3 2.84 -22.60 -11.65
CA ALA A 3 1.42 -22.88 -11.34
C ALA A 3 0.49 -22.08 -12.25
N LYS A 4 0.85 -20.85 -12.60
CA LYS A 4 0.06 -19.98 -13.47
C LYS A 4 0.11 -20.44 -14.94
N THR A 5 1.29 -20.83 -15.44
CA THR A 5 1.46 -21.32 -16.81
C THR A 5 0.84 -22.71 -17.03
N ALA A 6 0.90 -23.58 -16.02
CA ALA A 6 0.27 -24.90 -16.03
C ALA A 6 -1.24 -24.87 -15.76
N GLY A 7 -1.76 -23.74 -15.26
CA GLY A 7 -3.19 -23.60 -14.95
C GLY A 7 -4.06 -23.76 -16.20
N THR A 8 -5.09 -24.58 -16.10
CA THR A 8 -6.14 -24.75 -17.10
C THR A 8 -7.48 -24.37 -16.49
N GLY A 9 -8.44 -23.96 -17.31
CA GLY A 9 -9.78 -23.71 -16.81
C GLY A 9 -10.46 -22.49 -17.42
N VAL A 10 -11.73 -22.38 -17.12
CA VAL A 10 -12.66 -21.40 -17.71
C VAL A 10 -12.21 -19.96 -17.54
N ILE A 11 -11.58 -19.62 -16.40
CA ILE A 11 -11.08 -18.26 -16.14
C ILE A 11 -9.94 -17.89 -17.08
N LYS A 12 -8.98 -18.80 -17.29
CA LYS A 12 -7.85 -18.58 -18.18
C LYS A 12 -8.29 -18.41 -19.64
N GLU A 13 -9.27 -19.20 -20.07
CA GLU A 13 -9.81 -19.15 -21.44
C GLU A 13 -10.64 -17.88 -21.68
N ASN A 14 -11.31 -17.37 -20.64
CA ASN A 14 -12.24 -16.26 -20.75
C ASN A 14 -11.85 -15.07 -19.87
N LYS A 15 -10.59 -14.68 -19.85
CA LYS A 15 -10.05 -13.60 -18.99
C LYS A 15 -10.87 -12.31 -19.08
N GLY A 16 -11.20 -11.86 -20.29
CA GLY A 16 -11.97 -10.63 -20.51
C GLY A 16 -13.37 -10.69 -19.94
N LEU A 17 -14.06 -11.84 -20.07
CA LEU A 17 -15.39 -12.03 -19.48
C LEU A 17 -15.35 -11.96 -17.96
N PHE A 18 -14.39 -12.67 -17.33
CA PHE A 18 -14.25 -12.66 -15.88
C PHE A 18 -13.80 -11.31 -15.34
N TRP A 19 -12.96 -10.59 -16.09
CA TRP A 19 -12.60 -9.22 -15.78
C TRP A 19 -13.85 -8.33 -15.74
N PHE A 20 -14.66 -8.37 -16.81
CA PHE A 20 -15.87 -7.58 -16.90
C PHE A 20 -16.90 -7.96 -15.82
N LEU A 21 -17.09 -9.25 -15.55
CA LEU A 21 -18.00 -9.72 -14.50
C LEU A 21 -17.51 -9.24 -13.10
N THR A 22 -16.24 -9.41 -12.78
CA THR A 22 -15.72 -9.07 -11.46
C THR A 22 -15.82 -7.56 -11.18
N PHE A 23 -15.31 -6.74 -12.07
CA PHE A 23 -15.32 -5.30 -11.88
C PHE A 23 -16.69 -4.68 -12.20
N GLY A 24 -17.39 -5.19 -13.19
CA GLY A 24 -18.73 -4.74 -13.56
C GLY A 24 -19.75 -5.03 -12.45
N LEU A 25 -19.77 -6.23 -11.88
CA LEU A 25 -20.64 -6.56 -10.75
C LEU A 25 -20.27 -5.78 -9.49
N GLY A 26 -18.96 -5.55 -9.23
CA GLY A 26 -18.49 -4.73 -8.11
C GLY A 26 -18.96 -3.29 -8.23
N ILE A 27 -18.80 -2.68 -9.40
CA ILE A 27 -19.26 -1.31 -9.68
C ILE A 27 -20.80 -1.24 -9.58
N PHE A 28 -21.50 -2.18 -10.22
CA PHE A 28 -22.97 -2.22 -10.21
C PHE A 28 -23.53 -2.38 -8.80
N GLY A 29 -22.98 -3.31 -8.00
CA GLY A 29 -23.36 -3.47 -6.59
C GLY A 29 -23.12 -2.23 -5.76
N SER A 30 -21.99 -1.56 -5.98
CA SER A 30 -21.67 -0.29 -5.30
C SER A 30 -22.66 0.83 -5.70
N LEU A 31 -23.01 0.92 -6.97
CA LEU A 31 -24.00 1.88 -7.46
C LEU A 31 -25.39 1.59 -6.89
N LEU A 32 -25.83 0.32 -6.86
CA LEU A 32 -27.09 -0.07 -6.24
C LEU A 32 -27.18 0.32 -4.76
N TYR A 33 -26.07 0.26 -4.04
CA TYR A 33 -26.03 0.69 -2.65
C TYR A 33 -26.00 2.23 -2.50
N ILE A 34 -25.22 2.91 -3.31
CA ILE A 34 -24.97 4.36 -3.18
C ILE A 34 -26.11 5.19 -3.76
N LEU A 35 -26.61 4.86 -4.97
CA LEU A 35 -27.58 5.68 -5.69
C LEU A 35 -28.90 5.92 -4.92
N PRO A 36 -29.57 4.90 -4.36
CA PRO A 36 -30.79 5.13 -3.58
C PRO A 36 -30.55 6.10 -2.42
N ASN A 37 -29.42 5.94 -1.72
CA ASN A 37 -29.08 6.81 -0.60
C ASN A 37 -28.77 8.26 -1.05
N VAL A 38 -28.07 8.44 -2.18
CA VAL A 38 -27.80 9.77 -2.73
C VAL A 38 -29.09 10.47 -3.20
N ILE A 39 -30.01 9.71 -3.82
CA ILE A 39 -31.29 10.26 -4.30
C ILE A 39 -32.19 10.66 -3.14
N THR A 40 -32.28 9.85 -2.10
CA THR A 40 -33.21 10.09 -0.98
C THR A 40 -32.66 11.04 0.08
N LEU A 41 -31.37 10.94 0.40
CA LEU A 41 -30.73 11.68 1.50
C LEU A 41 -29.82 12.81 1.01
N GLY A 42 -29.62 12.91 -0.30
CA GLY A 42 -28.69 13.84 -0.92
C GLY A 42 -27.25 13.32 -0.95
N PRO A 43 -26.35 14.02 -1.66
CA PRO A 43 -24.96 13.59 -1.81
C PRO A 43 -24.24 13.56 -0.46
N PRO A 44 -23.24 12.68 -0.29
CA PRO A 44 -22.45 12.61 0.92
C PRO A 44 -21.78 13.97 1.19
N GLY A 45 -21.96 14.48 2.37
CA GLY A 45 -21.40 15.74 2.84
C GLY A 45 -21.05 15.63 4.31
N ILE A 46 -20.57 16.72 4.91
CA ILE A 46 -20.18 16.72 6.33
C ILE A 46 -21.36 16.33 7.23
N LYS A 47 -22.56 16.81 6.93
CA LYS A 47 -23.78 16.49 7.69
C LYS A 47 -24.23 15.05 7.49
N ASN A 48 -24.03 14.46 6.32
CA ASN A 48 -24.51 13.12 5.97
C ASN A 48 -23.43 12.04 6.14
N ASN A 49 -22.28 12.37 6.70
CA ASN A 49 -21.13 11.48 6.75
C ASN A 49 -21.40 10.16 7.49
N GLY A 50 -22.25 10.16 8.52
CA GLY A 50 -22.60 8.96 9.27
C GLY A 50 -23.70 8.10 8.64
N ILE A 51 -24.53 8.65 7.76
CA ILE A 51 -25.73 7.96 7.24
C ILE A 51 -25.37 6.80 6.34
N PHE A 52 -24.41 6.98 5.42
CA PHE A 52 -24.01 5.96 4.45
C PHE A 52 -23.20 4.80 5.05
N PHE A 53 -22.64 4.99 6.24
CA PHE A 53 -21.69 4.06 6.85
C PHE A 53 -22.15 3.50 8.19
N ASN A 54 -23.33 3.83 8.65
CA ASN A 54 -23.84 3.35 9.93
C ASN A 54 -23.89 1.82 10.02
N SER A 55 -24.26 1.14 8.95
CA SER A 55 -24.29 -0.32 8.91
C SER A 55 -22.88 -0.95 8.89
N VAL A 56 -21.91 -0.30 8.27
CA VAL A 56 -20.50 -0.77 8.20
C VAL A 56 -19.76 -0.44 9.49
N THR A 57 -20.03 0.71 10.10
CA THR A 57 -19.40 1.13 11.36
C THR A 57 -20.02 0.49 12.60
N ASN A 58 -21.27 0.07 12.52
CA ASN A 58 -21.89 -0.76 13.53
C ASN A 58 -21.37 -2.19 13.38
N ARG A 59 -20.68 -2.72 14.35
CA ARG A 59 -20.07 -4.07 14.42
C ARG A 59 -21.09 -5.21 14.16
N GLY A 60 -21.87 -5.09 13.10
CA GLY A 60 -22.84 -6.06 12.67
C GLY A 60 -22.26 -7.14 11.78
N PHE A 61 -23.10 -8.06 11.32
CA PHE A 61 -22.73 -9.19 10.47
C PHE A 61 -21.93 -8.75 9.23
N LEU A 62 -22.35 -7.69 8.55
CA LEU A 62 -21.67 -7.18 7.36
C LEU A 62 -20.24 -6.71 7.67
N GLY A 63 -20.05 -6.00 8.80
CA GLY A 63 -18.71 -5.54 9.22
C GLY A 63 -17.77 -6.71 9.51
N TRP A 64 -18.25 -7.75 10.21
CA TRP A 64 -17.49 -8.96 10.47
C TRP A 64 -17.17 -9.74 9.18
N PHE A 65 -18.13 -9.84 8.28
CA PHE A 65 -17.91 -10.49 6.98
C PHE A 65 -16.82 -9.79 6.17
N VAL A 66 -16.88 -8.46 6.04
CA VAL A 66 -15.86 -7.67 5.32
C VAL A 66 -14.50 -7.81 5.99
N PHE A 67 -14.44 -7.75 7.32
CA PHE A 67 -13.20 -7.94 8.07
C PHE A 67 -12.57 -9.31 7.81
N ILE A 68 -13.33 -10.38 7.97
CA ILE A 68 -12.84 -11.75 7.75
C ILE A 68 -12.39 -11.93 6.30
N PHE A 69 -13.17 -11.42 5.33
CA PHE A 69 -12.82 -11.48 3.92
C PHE A 69 -11.48 -10.79 3.62
N LEU A 70 -11.30 -9.55 4.10
CA LEU A 70 -10.07 -8.79 3.87
C LEU A 70 -8.87 -9.45 4.54
N VAL A 71 -8.99 -9.85 5.81
CA VAL A 71 -7.89 -10.54 6.52
C VAL A 71 -7.53 -11.85 5.81
N THR A 72 -8.52 -12.64 5.38
CA THR A 72 -8.27 -13.87 4.64
C THR A 72 -7.57 -13.58 3.31
N PHE A 73 -8.01 -12.56 2.58
CA PHE A 73 -7.35 -12.15 1.33
C PHE A 73 -5.88 -11.79 1.56
N TYR A 74 -5.57 -11.01 2.60
CA TYR A 74 -4.18 -10.64 2.91
C TYR A 74 -3.35 -11.85 3.34
N VAL A 75 -3.90 -12.75 4.14
CA VAL A 75 -3.20 -13.99 4.53
C VAL A 75 -2.90 -14.85 3.31
N LEU A 76 -3.86 -15.02 2.39
CA LEU A 76 -3.62 -15.74 1.14
C LEU A 76 -2.56 -15.05 0.27
N LEU A 77 -2.62 -13.73 0.15
CA LEU A 77 -1.69 -12.94 -0.65
C LEU A 77 -0.22 -13.12 -0.20
N TYR A 78 0.01 -13.08 1.12
CA TYR A 78 1.36 -13.10 1.69
C TYR A 78 1.90 -14.50 1.93
N PHE A 79 1.07 -15.44 2.34
CA PHE A 79 1.53 -16.75 2.80
C PHE A 79 1.12 -17.91 1.90
N PHE A 80 0.03 -17.75 1.15
CA PHE A 80 -0.54 -18.81 0.32
C PHE A 80 -0.91 -18.30 -1.08
N PRO A 81 0.05 -17.72 -1.84
CA PRO A 81 -0.23 -17.10 -3.14
C PRO A 81 -0.80 -18.07 -4.18
N ASP A 82 -0.53 -19.37 -4.06
CA ASP A 82 -1.01 -20.38 -4.99
C ASP A 82 -2.55 -20.45 -5.06
N TYR A 83 -3.24 -20.11 -3.98
CA TYR A 83 -4.71 -20.11 -3.95
C TYR A 83 -5.34 -18.90 -4.67
N ILE A 84 -4.60 -17.80 -4.82
CA ILE A 84 -5.09 -16.59 -5.49
C ILE A 84 -4.51 -16.42 -6.91
N VAL A 85 -3.64 -17.31 -7.34
CA VAL A 85 -2.98 -17.23 -8.66
C VAL A 85 -4.00 -17.15 -9.82
N ASN A 86 -5.14 -17.82 -9.69
CA ASN A 86 -6.19 -17.78 -10.69
C ASN A 86 -6.87 -16.41 -10.81
N TRP A 87 -6.86 -15.60 -9.73
CA TRP A 87 -7.41 -14.24 -9.76
C TRP A 87 -6.51 -13.28 -10.52
N THR A 88 -5.21 -13.57 -10.59
CA THR A 88 -4.26 -12.74 -11.35
C THR A 88 -4.57 -12.78 -12.86
N TYR A 89 -5.17 -13.84 -13.39
CA TYR A 89 -5.59 -13.89 -14.80
C TYR A 89 -6.54 -12.75 -15.20
N ILE A 90 -7.34 -12.26 -14.26
CA ILE A 90 -8.28 -11.17 -14.50
C ILE A 90 -7.55 -9.87 -14.86
N VAL A 91 -6.37 -9.64 -14.29
CA VAL A 91 -5.56 -8.43 -14.48
C VAL A 91 -4.39 -8.61 -15.44
N ASP A 92 -4.18 -9.83 -15.99
CA ASP A 92 -3.12 -10.10 -16.97
C ASP A 92 -3.13 -9.15 -18.17
N PRO A 93 -4.28 -8.84 -18.82
CA PRO A 93 -4.26 -7.93 -19.97
C PRO A 93 -3.73 -6.53 -19.63
N ILE A 94 -3.95 -6.08 -18.38
CA ILE A 94 -3.45 -4.78 -17.92
C ILE A 94 -1.96 -4.88 -17.62
N SER A 95 -1.52 -5.95 -16.96
CA SER A 95 -0.10 -6.18 -16.66
C SER A 95 0.74 -6.29 -17.92
N GLU A 96 0.30 -7.09 -18.90
CA GLU A 96 0.98 -7.24 -20.19
C GLU A 96 1.09 -5.90 -20.94
N SER A 97 0.08 -5.04 -20.86
CA SER A 97 0.11 -3.73 -21.49
C SER A 97 1.07 -2.75 -20.80
N LEU A 98 1.22 -2.83 -19.48
CA LEU A 98 2.06 -1.93 -18.69
C LEU A 98 3.50 -2.41 -18.56
N SER A 99 3.71 -3.63 -18.04
CA SER A 99 5.03 -4.19 -17.73
C SER A 99 5.57 -5.11 -18.81
N GLY A 100 4.73 -5.60 -19.72
CA GLY A 100 5.08 -6.63 -20.69
C GLY A 100 5.08 -8.06 -20.11
N ASN A 101 4.78 -8.23 -18.83
CA ASN A 101 4.78 -9.50 -18.12
C ASN A 101 3.38 -9.90 -17.66
N LEU A 102 3.19 -11.21 -17.42
CA LEU A 102 1.98 -11.71 -16.75
C LEU A 102 1.88 -11.14 -15.34
N ALA A 103 0.65 -10.85 -14.90
CA ALA A 103 0.38 -10.29 -13.59
C ALA A 103 0.84 -11.22 -12.46
N SER A 104 1.54 -10.67 -11.49
CA SER A 104 1.83 -11.32 -10.22
C SER A 104 0.73 -11.05 -9.20
N GLN A 105 0.76 -11.75 -8.07
CA GLN A 105 -0.11 -11.45 -6.93
C GLN A 105 0.05 -9.99 -6.44
N TRP A 106 1.26 -9.46 -6.51
CA TRP A 106 1.57 -8.07 -6.12
C TRP A 106 1.01 -7.06 -7.11
N PHE A 107 1.00 -7.38 -8.40
CA PHE A 107 0.34 -6.56 -9.40
C PHE A 107 -1.17 -6.52 -9.16
N LEU A 108 -1.81 -7.67 -8.89
CA LEU A 108 -3.23 -7.74 -8.52
C LEU A 108 -3.53 -6.87 -7.29
N TYR A 109 -2.72 -6.99 -6.25
CA TYR A 109 -2.85 -6.17 -5.04
C TYR A 109 -2.73 -4.68 -5.35
N GLY A 110 -1.68 -4.27 -6.05
CA GLY A 110 -1.45 -2.88 -6.45
C GLY A 110 -2.58 -2.31 -7.30
N PHE A 111 -3.10 -3.10 -8.24
CA PHE A 111 -4.23 -2.71 -9.09
C PHE A 111 -5.52 -2.50 -8.26
N LEU A 112 -5.87 -3.45 -7.40
CA LEU A 112 -7.03 -3.32 -6.52
C LEU A 112 -6.91 -2.12 -5.58
N TYR A 113 -5.71 -1.91 -5.05
CA TYR A 113 -5.40 -0.72 -4.25
C TYR A 113 -5.64 0.58 -5.03
N CYS A 114 -5.19 0.67 -6.28
CA CYS A 114 -5.41 1.82 -7.16
C CYS A 114 -6.91 2.07 -7.41
N VAL A 115 -7.69 1.01 -7.62
CA VAL A 115 -9.16 1.10 -7.79
C VAL A 115 -9.80 1.67 -6.52
N VAL A 116 -9.48 1.13 -5.35
CA VAL A 116 -10.02 1.60 -4.06
C VAL A 116 -9.63 3.07 -3.82
N MET A 117 -8.37 3.43 -4.03
CA MET A 117 -7.90 4.81 -3.88
C MET A 117 -8.62 5.77 -4.80
N THR A 118 -8.89 5.38 -6.05
CA THR A 118 -9.61 6.22 -7.01
C THR A 118 -11.07 6.44 -6.60
N VAL A 119 -11.78 5.37 -6.23
CA VAL A 119 -13.16 5.45 -5.74
C VAL A 119 -13.24 6.33 -4.50
N MET A 120 -12.32 6.17 -3.55
CA MET A 120 -12.31 6.98 -2.33
C MET A 120 -11.90 8.43 -2.59
N ALA A 121 -11.00 8.70 -3.54
CA ALA A 121 -10.68 10.06 -3.95
C ALA A 121 -11.91 10.78 -4.54
N ILE A 122 -12.67 10.12 -5.42
CA ILE A 122 -13.93 10.66 -5.96
C ILE A 122 -14.90 11.00 -4.82
N ARG A 123 -15.07 10.08 -3.87
CA ARG A 123 -15.90 10.32 -2.69
C ARG A 123 -15.44 11.56 -1.90
N MET A 124 -14.13 11.71 -1.70
CA MET A 124 -13.57 12.87 -1.00
C MET A 124 -13.78 14.17 -1.75
N TYR A 125 -13.67 14.16 -3.09
CA TYR A 125 -13.97 15.32 -3.92
C TYR A 125 -15.44 15.78 -3.79
N ILE A 126 -16.36 14.82 -3.79
CA ILE A 126 -17.79 15.12 -3.61
C ILE A 126 -18.04 15.69 -2.20
N LYS A 127 -17.47 15.05 -1.16
CA LYS A 127 -17.65 15.44 0.24
C LYS A 127 -17.07 16.84 0.53
N TYR A 128 -15.85 17.10 0.07
CA TYR A 128 -15.09 18.30 0.39
C TYR A 128 -15.00 19.30 -0.77
N ARG A 129 -15.98 19.29 -1.68
CA ARG A 129 -16.01 20.14 -2.90
C ARG A 129 -15.76 21.64 -2.65
N ASN A 130 -16.12 22.14 -1.47
CA ASN A 130 -15.95 23.55 -1.09
C ASN A 130 -14.64 23.83 -0.35
N ASN A 131 -13.77 22.82 -0.14
CA ASN A 131 -12.51 22.97 0.56
C ASN A 131 -11.33 22.66 -0.36
N LYS A 132 -10.74 23.71 -0.94
CA LYS A 132 -9.62 23.60 -1.89
C LYS A 132 -8.41 22.86 -1.31
N TYR A 133 -8.13 23.06 -0.01
CA TYR A 133 -7.02 22.38 0.66
C TYR A 133 -7.23 20.86 0.69
N GLN A 134 -8.42 20.41 1.06
CA GLN A 134 -8.74 18.98 1.10
C GLN A 134 -8.73 18.35 -0.31
N ILE A 135 -9.23 19.07 -1.30
CA ILE A 135 -9.17 18.62 -2.70
C ILE A 135 -7.71 18.44 -3.12
N LEU A 136 -6.88 19.48 -2.93
CA LEU A 136 -5.45 19.42 -3.30
C LEU A 136 -4.72 18.28 -2.61
N ARG A 137 -4.96 18.09 -1.31
CA ARG A 137 -4.37 16.99 -0.52
C ARG A 137 -4.80 15.63 -1.05
N THR A 138 -6.08 15.41 -1.29
CA THR A 138 -6.59 14.15 -1.85
C THR A 138 -6.01 13.89 -3.23
N THR A 139 -5.91 14.91 -4.07
CA THR A 139 -5.28 14.80 -5.40
C THR A 139 -3.81 14.41 -5.30
N SER A 140 -3.06 15.01 -4.38
CA SER A 140 -1.66 14.67 -4.15
C SER A 140 -1.50 13.20 -3.74
N VAL A 141 -2.25 12.74 -2.74
CA VAL A 141 -2.20 11.35 -2.31
C VAL A 141 -2.58 10.40 -3.45
N TRP A 142 -3.68 10.67 -4.13
CA TRP A 142 -4.14 9.86 -5.26
C TRP A 142 -3.08 9.77 -6.37
N PHE A 143 -2.48 10.92 -6.73
CA PHE A 143 -1.41 11.00 -7.73
C PHE A 143 -0.19 10.16 -7.32
N PHE A 144 0.33 10.32 -6.11
CA PHE A 144 1.48 9.57 -5.64
C PHE A 144 1.21 8.07 -5.56
N GLN A 145 -0.01 7.66 -5.20
CA GLN A 145 -0.35 6.25 -5.12
C GLN A 145 -0.56 5.60 -6.49
N ILE A 146 -1.19 6.30 -7.44
CA ILE A 146 -1.39 5.75 -8.78
C ILE A 146 -0.12 5.81 -9.61
N VAL A 147 0.52 6.98 -9.65
CA VAL A 147 1.65 7.20 -10.57
C VAL A 147 2.95 6.65 -10.01
N PHE A 148 3.33 7.05 -8.79
CA PHE A 148 4.63 6.69 -8.22
C PHE A 148 4.69 5.29 -7.61
N ALA A 149 3.59 4.83 -6.99
CA ALA A 149 3.58 3.52 -6.37
C ALA A 149 3.20 2.37 -7.32
N PHE A 150 2.49 2.66 -8.41
CA PHE A 150 2.00 1.62 -9.30
C PHE A 150 2.48 1.78 -10.73
N LEU A 151 2.15 2.89 -11.42
CA LEU A 151 2.41 3.03 -12.85
C LEU A 151 3.92 3.08 -13.16
N ILE A 152 4.68 3.95 -12.47
CA ILE A 152 6.12 4.10 -12.76
C ILE A 152 6.89 2.79 -12.50
N PRO A 153 6.73 2.09 -11.36
CA PRO A 153 7.40 0.81 -11.15
C PRO A 153 7.11 -0.24 -12.22
N GLU A 154 5.87 -0.37 -12.66
CA GLU A 154 5.51 -1.32 -13.73
C GLU A 154 6.09 -0.93 -15.09
N ILE A 155 6.11 0.37 -15.41
CA ILE A 155 6.75 0.89 -16.63
C ILE A 155 8.27 0.64 -16.58
N LEU A 156 8.92 0.81 -15.43
CA LEU A 156 10.34 0.52 -15.28
C LEU A 156 10.66 -0.96 -15.60
N VAL A 157 9.83 -1.88 -15.13
CA VAL A 157 9.97 -3.31 -15.45
C VAL A 157 9.91 -3.54 -16.96
N ARG A 158 9.02 -2.84 -17.69
CA ARG A 158 8.96 -2.91 -19.15
C ARG A 158 10.26 -2.50 -19.84
N PHE A 159 11.01 -1.55 -19.24
CA PHE A 159 12.31 -1.10 -19.74
C PHE A 159 13.47 -1.88 -19.13
N GLU A 160 13.23 -3.06 -18.56
CA GLU A 160 14.25 -3.90 -17.91
C GLU A 160 15.02 -3.16 -16.80
N LYS A 161 14.36 -2.25 -16.11
CA LYS A 161 14.91 -1.53 -14.97
C LYS A 161 14.40 -2.12 -13.67
N PRO A 162 15.15 -1.97 -12.56
CA PRO A 162 14.69 -2.40 -11.25
C PRO A 162 13.34 -1.80 -10.90
N TRP A 163 12.43 -2.63 -10.39
CA TRP A 163 11.17 -2.17 -9.81
C TRP A 163 11.48 -1.34 -8.56
N TYR A 164 10.95 -0.12 -8.50
CA TYR A 164 11.16 0.75 -7.34
C TYR A 164 10.01 1.73 -7.16
N ASP A 165 9.55 1.86 -5.92
CA ASP A 165 8.54 2.83 -5.50
C ASP A 165 9.19 4.13 -5.04
N PHE A 166 9.31 5.10 -5.93
CA PHE A 166 10.02 6.37 -5.71
C PHE A 166 9.48 7.25 -4.60
N LYS A 167 8.28 6.98 -4.11
CA LYS A 167 7.71 7.71 -2.98
C LYS A 167 8.04 7.11 -1.63
N ASN A 168 8.47 5.84 -1.58
CA ASN A 168 8.77 5.19 -0.31
C ASN A 168 10.06 5.74 0.30
N ALA A 169 9.94 6.23 1.53
CA ALA A 169 11.07 6.68 2.32
C ALA A 169 11.33 5.69 3.45
N PHE A 170 12.60 5.45 3.78
CA PHE A 170 12.92 4.72 5.00
C PHE A 170 12.32 5.45 6.24
N PRO A 171 11.76 4.76 7.25
CA PRO A 171 11.72 3.30 7.45
C PRO A 171 10.50 2.57 6.84
N LEU A 172 9.66 3.21 6.03
CA LEU A 172 8.53 2.53 5.36
C LEU A 172 9.03 1.53 4.31
N ASP A 173 10.10 1.87 3.61
CA ASP A 173 10.89 0.96 2.79
C ASP A 173 11.91 0.25 3.69
N TYR A 174 11.42 -0.73 4.46
CA TYR A 174 12.17 -1.34 5.55
C TYR A 174 13.36 -2.17 5.09
N ASP A 175 13.33 -2.70 3.87
CA ASP A 175 14.35 -3.56 3.28
C ASP A 175 15.30 -2.81 2.33
N PHE A 176 15.15 -1.48 2.22
CA PHE A 176 15.97 -0.64 1.36
C PHE A 176 17.48 -0.86 1.56
N PHE A 177 17.92 -1.00 2.80
CA PHE A 177 19.32 -1.23 3.15
C PHE A 177 19.70 -2.71 3.31
N PHE A 178 18.84 -3.65 2.95
CA PHE A 178 19.18 -5.07 2.99
C PHE A 178 20.22 -5.42 1.93
N SER A 179 21.11 -6.34 2.28
CA SER A 179 22.24 -6.73 1.42
C SER A 179 21.81 -7.19 0.02
N TRP A 180 20.72 -7.93 -0.08
CA TRP A 180 20.19 -8.38 -1.36
C TRP A 180 19.70 -7.22 -2.23
N ASN A 181 19.04 -6.22 -1.63
CA ASN A 181 18.54 -5.04 -2.33
C ASN A 181 19.69 -4.12 -2.75
N LEU A 182 20.63 -3.84 -1.85
CA LEU A 182 21.85 -3.07 -2.17
C LEU A 182 22.64 -3.69 -3.32
N ASN A 183 22.87 -5.01 -3.28
CA ASN A 183 23.56 -5.71 -4.36
C ASN A 183 22.80 -5.64 -5.70
N SER A 184 21.48 -5.79 -5.65
CA SER A 184 20.62 -5.65 -6.84
C SER A 184 20.72 -4.23 -7.43
N LEU A 185 20.64 -3.20 -6.61
CA LEU A 185 20.75 -1.81 -7.07
C LEU A 185 22.14 -1.52 -7.65
N ILE A 186 23.21 -1.94 -6.98
CA ILE A 186 24.57 -1.72 -7.44
C ILE A 186 24.83 -2.49 -8.75
N SER A 187 24.35 -3.72 -8.88
CA SER A 187 24.50 -4.52 -10.10
C SER A 187 23.69 -3.98 -11.29
N SER A 188 22.63 -3.20 -11.02
CA SER A 188 21.82 -2.56 -12.07
C SER A 188 22.47 -1.30 -12.67
N GLY A 189 23.72 -1.02 -12.31
CA GLY A 189 24.53 0.07 -12.90
C GLY A 189 24.08 1.47 -12.51
N GLY A 190 24.21 2.42 -13.42
CA GLY A 190 23.94 3.84 -13.12
C GLY A 190 22.51 4.14 -12.66
N PHE A 191 21.52 3.41 -13.18
CA PHE A 191 20.13 3.60 -12.77
C PHE A 191 19.89 3.07 -11.34
N GLY A 192 20.45 1.93 -10.98
CA GLY A 192 20.36 1.43 -9.60
C GLY A 192 21.06 2.35 -8.60
N LEU A 193 22.22 2.92 -8.98
CA LEU A 193 22.90 3.94 -8.17
C LEU A 193 22.02 5.19 -8.00
N PHE A 194 21.34 5.63 -9.05
CA PHE A 194 20.38 6.74 -8.96
C PHE A 194 19.26 6.45 -7.95
N ILE A 195 18.68 5.25 -7.97
CA ILE A 195 17.66 4.83 -6.99
C ILE A 195 18.22 4.88 -5.56
N LEU A 196 19.45 4.39 -5.35
CA LEU A 196 20.10 4.39 -4.05
C LEU A 196 20.28 5.83 -3.51
N VAL A 197 20.82 6.72 -4.34
CA VAL A 197 20.99 8.13 -3.99
C VAL A 197 19.63 8.79 -3.75
N TRP A 198 18.64 8.52 -4.60
CA TRP A 198 17.29 9.06 -4.43
C TRP A 198 16.67 8.67 -3.10
N GLY A 199 16.70 7.39 -2.71
CA GLY A 199 16.13 6.91 -1.45
C GLY A 199 16.80 7.54 -0.23
N ILE A 200 18.12 7.71 -0.26
CA ILE A 200 18.87 8.41 0.79
C ILE A 200 18.46 9.90 0.86
N VAL A 201 18.46 10.60 -0.28
CA VAL A 201 18.08 12.03 -0.35
C VAL A 201 16.61 12.22 0.04
N LEU A 202 15.71 11.35 -0.40
CA LEU A 202 14.31 11.41 0.00
C LEU A 202 14.15 11.32 1.51
N THR A 203 14.83 10.37 2.14
CA THR A 203 14.72 10.10 3.58
C THR A 203 15.41 11.16 4.44
N LEU A 204 16.63 11.56 4.09
CA LEU A 204 17.45 12.43 4.93
C LEU A 204 17.32 13.92 4.63
N VAL A 205 16.87 14.27 3.43
CA VAL A 205 16.78 15.68 3.00
C VAL A 205 15.33 16.08 2.71
N ILE A 206 14.68 15.43 1.73
CA ILE A 206 13.38 15.89 1.25
C ILE A 206 12.33 15.79 2.35
N VAL A 207 12.17 14.63 2.99
CA VAL A 207 11.15 14.44 4.03
C VAL A 207 11.39 15.36 5.23
N PRO A 208 12.59 15.48 5.83
CA PRO A 208 12.84 16.42 6.92
C PRO A 208 12.59 17.89 6.56
N VAL A 209 13.05 18.32 5.39
CA VAL A 209 12.83 19.70 4.91
C VAL A 209 11.33 20.00 4.75
N MET A 210 10.59 19.09 4.12
CA MET A 210 9.15 19.24 3.93
C MET A 210 8.38 19.21 5.26
N VAL A 211 8.79 18.34 6.20
CA VAL A 211 8.21 18.32 7.56
C VAL A 211 8.51 19.61 8.32
N TYR A 212 9.67 20.21 8.14
CA TYR A 212 10.01 21.50 8.75
C TYR A 212 9.09 22.63 8.25
N PHE A 213 8.86 22.73 6.94
CA PHE A 213 8.03 23.80 6.36
C PHE A 213 6.53 23.57 6.48
N PHE A 214 6.07 22.33 6.32
CA PHE A 214 4.64 21.99 6.24
C PHE A 214 4.11 21.27 7.48
N GLY A 215 4.98 21.00 8.45
CA GLY A 215 4.62 20.41 9.74
C GLY A 215 4.63 18.88 9.77
N LYS A 216 4.48 18.38 11.00
CA LYS A 216 4.42 16.94 11.29
C LYS A 216 3.36 16.27 10.41
N ARG A 217 3.61 15.06 9.98
CA ARG A 217 2.72 14.26 9.13
C ARG A 217 2.57 14.77 7.68
N TRP A 218 3.40 15.72 7.21
CA TRP A 218 3.34 16.11 5.80
C TRP A 218 3.42 14.88 4.89
N TYR A 219 4.45 14.08 5.05
CA TYR A 219 4.65 12.87 4.25
C TYR A 219 3.45 11.90 4.35
N CYS A 220 2.98 11.61 5.56
CA CYS A 220 1.83 10.72 5.77
C CYS A 220 0.52 11.25 5.16
N SER A 221 0.32 12.56 5.15
CA SER A 221 -0.94 13.16 4.68
C SER A 221 -0.97 13.46 3.18
N TRP A 222 0.20 13.59 2.53
CA TRP A 222 0.28 14.03 1.14
C TRP A 222 0.88 12.99 0.19
N VAL A 223 1.69 12.05 0.69
CA VAL A 223 2.48 11.13 -0.14
C VAL A 223 2.25 9.67 0.24
N CYS A 224 2.30 9.34 1.53
CA CYS A 224 2.28 7.97 2.02
C CYS A 224 0.94 7.27 1.79
N GLY A 225 0.98 5.98 1.39
CA GLY A 225 -0.20 5.16 1.16
C GLY A 225 -1.02 4.92 2.41
N CYS A 226 -0.39 4.58 3.53
CA CYS A 226 -1.10 4.34 4.80
C CYS A 226 -1.85 5.59 5.28
N GLY A 227 -1.19 6.74 5.24
CA GLY A 227 -1.82 8.03 5.56
C GLY A 227 -2.92 8.40 4.56
N GLY A 228 -2.70 8.12 3.28
CA GLY A 228 -3.69 8.30 2.22
C GLY A 228 -4.95 7.49 2.45
N LEU A 229 -4.83 6.20 2.78
CA LEU A 229 -5.96 5.35 3.15
C LEU A 229 -6.67 5.84 4.40
N ALA A 230 -5.93 6.22 5.44
CA ALA A 230 -6.51 6.75 6.66
C ALA A 230 -7.32 8.04 6.44
N GLU A 231 -6.86 8.90 5.53
CA GLU A 231 -7.52 10.16 5.20
C GLU A 231 -8.69 10.02 4.21
N THR A 232 -8.73 8.97 3.41
CA THR A 232 -9.75 8.72 2.38
C THR A 232 -10.72 7.63 2.80
N LEU A 233 -10.28 6.37 2.83
CA LEU A 233 -11.08 5.22 3.23
C LEU A 233 -11.46 5.28 4.70
N GLY A 234 -10.53 5.69 5.57
CA GLY A 234 -10.72 5.82 7.01
C GLY A 234 -11.56 7.04 7.45
N ASP A 235 -11.84 7.99 6.55
CA ASP A 235 -12.57 9.21 6.88
C ASP A 235 -13.95 8.97 7.56
N PRO A 236 -14.79 8.01 7.12
CA PRO A 236 -16.05 7.70 7.80
C PRO A 236 -15.89 7.14 9.21
N PHE A 237 -14.75 6.52 9.49
CA PHE A 237 -14.48 5.78 10.73
C PHE A 237 -13.73 6.61 11.78
N ARG A 238 -13.48 7.89 11.53
CA ARG A 238 -12.74 8.79 12.45
C ARG A 238 -13.36 8.88 13.84
N HIS A 239 -14.66 8.69 13.95
CA HIS A 239 -15.37 8.71 15.24
C HIS A 239 -15.06 7.48 16.10
N LEU A 240 -14.60 6.37 15.52
CA LEU A 240 -14.25 5.15 16.25
C LEU A 240 -12.84 5.19 16.86
N SER A 241 -12.01 6.17 16.48
CA SER A 241 -10.65 6.28 17.01
C SER A 241 -10.66 6.66 18.50
N ASN A 242 -9.82 5.97 19.27
CA ASN A 242 -9.63 6.30 20.69
C ASN A 242 -8.81 7.59 20.82
N LYS A 243 -9.42 8.64 21.40
CA LYS A 243 -8.80 9.96 21.58
C LYS A 243 -8.37 10.21 23.04
N SER A 244 -8.27 9.17 23.86
CA SER A 244 -7.83 9.28 25.25
C SER A 244 -6.35 9.69 25.36
N ILE A 245 -6.00 10.32 26.47
CA ILE A 245 -4.60 10.68 26.79
C ILE A 245 -3.70 9.43 26.84
N GLY A 246 -4.24 8.30 27.32
CA GLY A 246 -3.52 7.01 27.33
C GLY A 246 -3.17 6.53 25.93
N ALA A 247 -4.12 6.57 24.99
CA ALA A 247 -3.88 6.21 23.60
C ALA A 247 -2.83 7.11 22.95
N TRP A 248 -2.88 8.42 23.19
CA TRP A 248 -1.88 9.38 22.69
C TRP A 248 -0.48 9.13 23.26
N LYS A 249 -0.35 8.82 24.56
CA LYS A 249 0.94 8.47 25.17
C LYS A 249 1.50 7.18 24.57
N LEU A 250 0.66 6.16 24.39
CA LEU A 250 1.05 4.89 23.77
C LEU A 250 1.52 5.11 22.32
N GLU A 251 0.76 5.85 21.51
CA GLU A 251 1.15 6.19 20.12
C GLU A 251 2.52 6.85 20.08
N ARG A 252 2.79 7.82 20.94
CA ARG A 252 4.08 8.51 21.01
C ARG A 252 5.24 7.56 21.33
N TRP A 253 5.06 6.65 22.28
CA TRP A 253 6.09 5.66 22.62
C TRP A 253 6.33 4.67 21.48
N LEU A 254 5.26 4.23 20.82
CA LEU A 254 5.37 3.32 19.68
C LEU A 254 6.12 3.96 18.51
N VAL A 255 5.81 5.22 18.18
CA VAL A 255 6.51 5.94 17.09
C VAL A 255 8.01 6.04 17.36
N HIS A 256 8.41 6.43 18.58
CA HIS A 256 9.84 6.52 18.94
C HIS A 256 10.48 5.14 19.03
N GLY A 257 9.78 4.14 19.54
CA GLY A 257 10.26 2.76 19.62
C GLY A 257 10.52 2.16 18.24
N VAL A 258 9.59 2.34 17.29
CA VAL A 258 9.76 1.87 15.90
C VAL A 258 10.92 2.59 15.23
N LEU A 259 11.07 3.91 15.42
CA LEU A 259 12.20 4.66 14.87
C LEU A 259 13.54 4.17 15.41
N ALA A 260 13.67 4.02 16.73
CA ALA A 260 14.89 3.51 17.36
C ALA A 260 15.22 2.09 16.86
N PHE A 261 14.23 1.22 16.81
CA PHE A 261 14.39 -0.13 16.28
C PHE A 261 14.84 -0.14 14.83
N SER A 262 14.22 0.66 13.98
CA SER A 262 14.59 0.79 12.56
C SER A 262 16.03 1.28 12.38
N LEU A 263 16.47 2.27 13.17
CA LEU A 263 17.84 2.78 13.12
C LEU A 263 18.86 1.72 13.57
N ILE A 264 18.57 0.98 14.64
CA ILE A 264 19.43 -0.12 15.13
C ILE A 264 19.55 -1.21 14.07
N MET A 265 18.42 -1.64 13.48
CA MET A 265 18.40 -2.68 12.46
C MET A 265 19.14 -2.25 11.19
N THR A 266 19.00 -1.00 10.78
CA THR A 266 19.73 -0.45 9.63
C THR A 266 21.23 -0.38 9.91
N GLY A 267 21.64 0.12 11.07
CA GLY A 267 23.04 0.16 11.47
C GLY A 267 23.67 -1.24 11.48
N PHE A 268 22.93 -2.21 12.01
CA PHE A 268 23.34 -3.61 12.05
C PHE A 268 23.51 -4.22 10.64
N THR A 269 22.55 -3.97 9.76
CA THR A 269 22.56 -4.46 8.38
C THR A 269 23.70 -3.83 7.57
N LEU A 270 23.89 -2.52 7.68
CA LEU A 270 24.98 -1.82 7.00
C LEU A 270 26.34 -2.25 7.54
N TYR A 271 26.50 -2.40 8.86
CA TYR A 271 27.72 -2.92 9.45
C TYR A 271 28.06 -4.30 8.89
N SER A 272 27.10 -5.22 8.86
CA SER A 272 27.30 -6.55 8.28
C SER A 272 27.68 -6.49 6.79
N TYR A 273 27.06 -5.60 6.02
CA TYR A 273 27.32 -5.44 4.59
C TYR A 273 28.76 -4.95 4.33
N PHE A 274 29.20 -3.90 5.02
CA PHE A 274 30.52 -3.30 4.81
C PHE A 274 31.65 -4.13 5.43
N SER A 275 31.43 -4.80 6.56
CA SER A 275 32.44 -5.65 7.21
C SER A 275 32.57 -7.03 6.58
N GLY A 276 31.62 -7.44 5.73
CA GLY A 276 31.51 -8.80 5.20
C GLY A 276 31.19 -9.85 6.26
N ALA A 277 30.86 -9.44 7.49
CA ALA A 277 30.58 -10.35 8.60
C ALA A 277 29.18 -10.98 8.41
N GLN A 278 29.16 -12.29 8.17
CA GLN A 278 27.90 -13.05 8.06
C GLN A 278 27.25 -13.32 9.43
N ILE A 279 28.00 -13.20 10.50
CA ILE A 279 27.54 -13.42 11.88
C ILE A 279 27.86 -12.16 12.67
N VAL A 280 26.84 -11.56 13.28
CA VAL A 280 26.96 -10.38 14.15
C VAL A 280 26.23 -10.71 15.45
N LEU A 281 26.90 -10.50 16.58
CA LEU A 281 26.40 -10.87 17.91
C LEU A 281 25.95 -12.34 18.04
N GLY A 282 26.63 -13.25 17.33
CA GLY A 282 26.34 -14.69 17.39
C GLY A 282 25.16 -15.16 16.54
N VAL A 283 24.50 -14.26 15.78
CA VAL A 283 23.38 -14.59 14.91
C VAL A 283 23.73 -14.28 13.45
N LYS A 284 23.30 -15.14 12.53
CA LYS A 284 23.47 -14.90 11.09
C LYS A 284 22.63 -13.69 10.66
N THR A 285 23.24 -12.74 9.96
CA THR A 285 22.57 -11.53 9.47
C THR A 285 21.35 -11.86 8.63
N GLN A 286 21.43 -12.87 7.77
CA GLN A 286 20.30 -13.32 6.94
C GLN A 286 19.10 -13.76 7.79
N THR A 287 19.34 -14.45 8.90
CA THR A 287 18.26 -14.86 9.81
C THR A 287 17.56 -13.66 10.42
N ILE A 288 18.32 -12.64 10.83
CA ILE A 288 17.76 -11.40 11.39
C ILE A 288 16.94 -10.66 10.35
N GLN A 289 17.45 -10.53 9.11
CA GLN A 289 16.73 -9.90 8.00
C GLN A 289 15.43 -10.64 7.67
N ASN A 290 15.46 -11.98 7.63
CA ASN A 290 14.27 -12.80 7.38
C ASN A 290 13.21 -12.63 8.48
N ILE A 291 13.63 -12.66 9.76
CA ILE A 291 12.71 -12.45 10.88
C ILE A 291 12.11 -11.03 10.82
N TYR A 292 12.93 -10.03 10.55
CA TYR A 292 12.49 -8.65 10.42
C TYR A 292 11.49 -8.47 9.27
N GLY A 293 11.81 -8.99 8.08
CA GLY A 293 10.92 -8.95 6.92
C GLY A 293 9.60 -9.70 7.17
N PHE A 294 9.67 -10.85 7.84
CA PHE A 294 8.48 -11.62 8.20
C PHE A 294 7.59 -10.88 9.21
N LEU A 295 8.15 -10.42 10.31
CA LEU A 295 7.37 -9.76 11.37
C LEU A 295 6.89 -8.38 10.93
N ILE A 296 7.77 -7.51 10.46
CA ILE A 296 7.43 -6.12 10.14
C ILE A 296 6.78 -6.04 8.77
N GLY A 297 7.37 -6.65 7.73
CA GLY A 297 6.85 -6.57 6.37
C GLY A 297 5.56 -7.35 6.20
N SER A 298 5.54 -8.65 6.53
CA SER A 298 4.39 -9.50 6.23
C SER A 298 3.28 -9.41 7.27
N ILE A 299 3.60 -9.47 8.58
CA ILE A 299 2.58 -9.48 9.63
C ILE A 299 2.11 -8.08 9.95
N PHE A 300 3.00 -7.20 10.43
CA PHE A 300 2.58 -5.88 10.93
C PHE A 300 2.18 -4.93 9.81
N ALA A 301 2.97 -4.80 8.75
CA ALA A 301 2.64 -3.89 7.66
C ALA A 301 1.67 -4.51 6.64
N GLY A 302 1.75 -5.82 6.37
CA GLY A 302 0.91 -6.50 5.39
C GLY A 302 -0.47 -6.84 5.91
N VAL A 303 -0.56 -7.66 6.98
CA VAL A 303 -1.84 -8.23 7.44
C VAL A 303 -2.55 -7.34 8.45
N ILE A 304 -1.82 -6.70 9.38
CA ILE A 304 -2.41 -5.91 10.46
C ILE A 304 -2.55 -4.43 10.09
N GLY A 305 -1.59 -3.88 9.36
CA GLY A 305 -1.56 -2.46 8.95
C GLY A 305 -2.42 -2.17 7.77
#